data_26c800b438c8964dc9ba550f07d37df2
#
_entry.id   26c800b438c8964dc9ba550f07d37df2
#
_cell.length_a   1.000
_cell.length_b   1.000
_cell.length_c   1.000
_cell.angle_alpha   90.00
_cell.angle_beta   90.00
_cell.angle_gamma   90.00
#
_symmetry.space_group_name_H-M   'P 1'
#
loop_
_entity.id
_entity.type
_entity.pdbx_description
1 polymer ?
#
loop_
_entity_poly.entity_id
_entity_poly.type
_entity_poly.pdbx_seq_one_letter_code
_entity_poly.pdbx_strand_id
1 'polypeptide(L)'
;VWYKNKIPKNVDLIIIPGGFSFGDYLRSGAIASASNIIKQVIAFARKGVPIIGICNGFQILTEARLLPGTLMINKNLKFICKNVYLKIVNKTSVYSKGFNKNIFNLPIAHKMGNYTISDEGLSKLIDNDQIALKYCSKNGETKLIDNPNGSVLNIAGVLSKNHRILGMMPHPERFSDISNKDEIMDQLLRFIK
;
A
#
# COMPACT_ATOMS: atom_id res chain seq x y z
N VAL A 1 8.07 11.09 -12.77
CA VAL A 1 9.37 11.73 -12.47
C VAL A 1 10.40 10.63 -12.24
N TRP A 2 11.56 10.72 -12.89
CA TRP A 2 12.65 9.77 -12.71
C TRP A 2 13.41 10.05 -11.41
N TYR A 3 14.00 9.03 -10.79
CA TYR A 3 14.65 9.13 -9.47
C TYR A 3 15.77 10.19 -9.36
N LYS A 4 16.36 10.62 -10.48
CA LYS A 4 17.37 11.69 -10.55
C LYS A 4 16.78 13.10 -10.64
N ASN A 5 15.49 13.22 -10.95
CA ASN A 5 14.83 14.50 -11.19
C ASN A 5 14.28 15.08 -9.87
N LYS A 6 13.89 16.35 -9.92
CA LYS A 6 13.17 17.00 -8.83
C LYS A 6 11.66 16.80 -9.00
N ILE A 7 10.95 16.62 -7.90
CA ILE A 7 9.48 16.65 -7.90
C ILE A 7 9.05 18.10 -8.18
N PRO A 8 8.07 18.32 -9.08
CA PRO A 8 7.48 19.66 -9.30
C PRO A 8 6.98 20.28 -8.00
N LYS A 9 6.95 21.63 -7.92
CA LYS A 9 6.53 22.31 -6.68
C LYS A 9 5.03 22.14 -6.39
N ASN A 10 4.21 22.11 -7.42
CA ASN A 10 2.76 22.00 -7.32
C ASN A 10 2.35 20.58 -7.67
N VAL A 11 2.17 19.76 -6.64
CA VAL A 11 1.81 18.34 -6.77
C VAL A 11 0.66 18.04 -5.81
N ASP A 12 -0.44 17.53 -6.34
CA ASP A 12 -1.65 17.19 -5.58
C ASP A 12 -1.61 15.76 -5.03
N LEU A 13 -0.85 14.87 -5.69
CA LEU A 13 -0.66 13.48 -5.28
C LEU A 13 0.70 12.97 -5.75
N ILE A 14 1.32 12.12 -4.94
CA ILE A 14 2.51 11.34 -5.31
C ILE A 14 2.14 9.87 -5.32
N ILE A 15 2.40 9.17 -6.43
CA ILE A 15 2.27 7.71 -6.53
C ILE A 15 3.67 7.11 -6.66
N ILE A 16 4.03 6.20 -5.74
CA ILE A 16 5.23 5.38 -5.83
C ILE A 16 4.79 4.01 -6.34
N PRO A 17 5.10 3.65 -7.60
CA PRO A 17 4.60 2.44 -8.23
C PRO A 17 5.26 1.17 -7.70
N GLY A 18 4.71 0.03 -8.10
CA GLY A 18 5.34 -1.27 -7.94
C GLY A 18 6.60 -1.42 -8.81
N GLY A 19 7.36 -2.46 -8.54
CA GLY A 19 8.59 -2.79 -9.26
C GLY A 19 9.56 -3.57 -8.38
N PHE A 20 10.82 -3.61 -8.82
CA PHE A 20 11.94 -4.20 -8.09
C PHE A 20 13.07 -3.16 -8.03
N SER A 21 12.88 -2.12 -7.24
CA SER A 21 13.83 -1.03 -7.16
C SER A 21 15.19 -1.51 -6.64
N PHE A 22 16.25 -1.19 -7.39
CA PHE A 22 17.63 -1.63 -7.09
C PHE A 22 17.78 -3.16 -6.92
N GLY A 23 16.93 -3.96 -7.62
CA GLY A 23 16.99 -5.43 -7.60
C GLY A 23 16.61 -6.06 -6.26
N ASP A 24 15.94 -5.33 -5.36
CA ASP A 24 15.54 -5.78 -4.02
C ASP A 24 16.70 -6.30 -3.16
N TYR A 25 17.93 -5.83 -3.41
CA TYR A 25 19.08 -6.16 -2.58
C TYR A 25 18.88 -5.68 -1.14
N LEU A 26 19.38 -6.47 -0.17
CA LEU A 26 19.15 -6.32 1.27
C LEU A 26 17.69 -6.61 1.63
N ARG A 27 16.85 -5.62 1.60
CA ARG A 27 15.40 -5.65 1.82
C ARG A 27 14.72 -4.82 0.74
N SER A 28 13.59 -5.30 0.21
CA SER A 28 12.85 -4.58 -0.82
C SER A 28 12.53 -3.15 -0.38
N GLY A 29 12.89 -2.19 -1.21
CA GLY A 29 12.71 -0.76 -0.93
C GLY A 29 13.81 -0.10 -0.10
N ALA A 30 14.72 -0.85 0.56
CA ALA A 30 15.70 -0.29 1.49
C ALA A 30 16.66 0.70 0.80
N ILE A 31 17.26 0.32 -0.33
CA ILE A 31 18.19 1.21 -1.07
C ILE A 31 17.41 2.39 -1.66
N ALA A 32 16.23 2.14 -2.22
CA ALA A 32 15.38 3.19 -2.79
C ALA A 32 14.99 4.24 -1.76
N SER A 33 14.68 3.83 -0.50
CA SER A 33 14.30 4.74 0.58
C SER A 33 15.35 5.78 0.91
N ALA A 34 16.64 5.48 0.67
CA ALA A 34 17.75 6.39 0.88
C ALA A 34 18.00 7.37 -0.29
N SER A 35 17.30 7.21 -1.41
CA SER A 35 17.47 8.02 -2.62
C SER A 35 17.06 9.49 -2.44
N ASN A 36 17.63 10.36 -3.27
CA ASN A 36 17.31 11.79 -3.23
C ASN A 36 15.84 12.07 -3.56
N ILE A 37 15.22 11.27 -4.42
CA ILE A 37 13.80 11.46 -4.75
C ILE A 37 12.92 11.13 -3.54
N ILE A 38 13.24 10.12 -2.76
CA ILE A 38 12.46 9.76 -1.56
C ILE A 38 12.66 10.79 -0.44
N LYS A 39 13.83 11.42 -0.32
CA LYS A 39 14.00 12.59 0.58
C LYS A 39 13.02 13.71 0.23
N GLN A 40 12.80 13.98 -1.06
CA GLN A 40 11.79 14.94 -1.50
C GLN A 40 10.37 14.47 -1.18
N VAL A 41 10.05 13.18 -1.42
CA VAL A 41 8.75 12.58 -1.03
C VAL A 41 8.49 12.81 0.47
N ILE A 42 9.48 12.58 1.33
CA ILE A 42 9.38 12.85 2.78
C ILE A 42 9.05 14.33 3.05
N ALA A 43 9.69 15.25 2.31
CA ALA A 43 9.40 16.68 2.46
C ALA A 43 7.98 17.05 2.04
N PHE A 44 7.45 16.44 0.97
CA PHE A 44 6.05 16.60 0.54
C PHE A 44 5.06 15.96 1.52
N ALA A 45 5.39 14.77 2.08
CA ALA A 45 4.60 14.11 3.12
C ALA A 45 4.41 15.01 4.35
N ARG A 46 5.48 15.69 4.79
CA ARG A 46 5.44 16.66 5.90
C ARG A 46 4.55 17.87 5.61
N LYS A 47 4.38 18.23 4.35
CA LYS A 47 3.45 19.29 3.91
C LYS A 47 2.01 18.79 3.78
N GLY A 48 1.74 17.51 4.04
CA GLY A 48 0.42 16.91 3.95
C GLY A 48 -0.01 16.53 2.53
N VAL A 49 0.90 16.50 1.55
CA VAL A 49 0.60 16.00 0.21
C VAL A 49 0.23 14.51 0.28
N PRO A 50 -0.89 14.09 -0.30
CA PRO A 50 -1.28 12.69 -0.36
C PRO A 50 -0.26 11.83 -1.10
N ILE A 51 -0.02 10.60 -0.59
CA ILE A 51 0.95 9.68 -1.19
C ILE A 51 0.35 8.27 -1.24
N ILE A 52 0.47 7.60 -2.38
CA ILE A 52 0.11 6.19 -2.53
C ILE A 52 1.39 5.40 -2.85
N GLY A 53 1.66 4.35 -2.09
CA GLY A 53 2.71 3.36 -2.37
C GLY A 53 2.10 2.02 -2.74
N ILE A 54 2.37 1.54 -3.95
CA ILE A 54 1.85 0.27 -4.48
C ILE A 54 2.97 -0.75 -4.48
N CYS A 55 2.77 -1.93 -3.87
CA CYS A 55 3.71 -3.04 -3.83
C CYS A 55 5.13 -2.58 -3.40
N ASN A 56 6.09 -2.46 -4.30
CA ASN A 56 7.42 -1.93 -3.99
C ASN A 56 7.37 -0.49 -3.44
N GLY A 57 6.42 0.32 -3.89
CA GLY A 57 6.17 1.65 -3.31
C GLY A 57 5.78 1.60 -1.83
N PHE A 58 4.96 0.62 -1.43
CA PHE A 58 4.64 0.40 -0.01
C PHE A 58 5.88 -0.02 0.79
N GLN A 59 6.70 -0.93 0.26
CA GLN A 59 7.97 -1.33 0.87
C GLN A 59 8.89 -0.11 1.08
N ILE A 60 9.01 0.76 0.08
CA ILE A 60 9.80 2.01 0.18
C ILE A 60 9.24 2.93 1.28
N LEU A 61 7.92 3.08 1.38
CA LEU A 61 7.29 3.94 2.38
C LEU A 61 7.51 3.44 3.81
N THR A 62 7.52 2.12 4.04
CA THR A 62 7.84 1.55 5.36
C THR A 62 9.33 1.72 5.68
N GLU A 63 10.24 1.46 4.73
CA GLU A 63 11.68 1.69 4.91
C GLU A 63 12.01 3.17 5.15
N ALA A 64 11.31 4.09 4.49
CA ALA A 64 11.41 5.54 4.71
C ALA A 64 10.75 6.02 6.01
N ARG A 65 10.13 5.12 6.81
CA ARG A 65 9.39 5.42 8.04
C ARG A 65 8.23 6.41 7.85
N LEU A 66 7.68 6.48 6.66
CA LEU A 66 6.46 7.23 6.36
C LEU A 66 5.19 6.43 6.69
N LEU A 67 5.33 5.10 6.73
CA LEU A 67 4.31 4.16 7.21
C LEU A 67 4.88 3.26 8.29
N PRO A 68 4.08 2.83 9.27
CA PRO A 68 4.52 1.91 10.31
C PRO A 68 4.66 0.47 9.79
N GLY A 69 5.40 -0.36 10.52
CA GLY A 69 5.63 -1.77 10.20
C GLY A 69 6.69 -1.98 9.13
N THR A 70 6.77 -3.20 8.61
CA THR A 70 7.72 -3.61 7.56
C THR A 70 7.14 -4.75 6.72
N LEU A 71 7.64 -4.90 5.49
CA LEU A 71 7.27 -5.98 4.58
C LEU A 71 8.38 -7.04 4.57
N MET A 72 8.06 -8.24 5.07
CA MET A 72 8.97 -9.39 5.14
C MET A 72 8.71 -10.36 3.99
N ILE A 73 9.61 -11.33 3.84
CA ILE A 73 9.41 -12.46 2.93
C ILE A 73 8.08 -13.15 3.25
N ASN A 74 7.31 -13.52 2.20
CA ASN A 74 6.09 -14.29 2.33
C ASN A 74 6.31 -15.55 3.17
N LYS A 75 5.34 -15.92 4.00
CA LYS A 75 5.44 -17.07 4.91
C LYS A 75 5.83 -18.37 4.21
N ASN A 76 5.42 -18.55 2.94
CA ASN A 76 5.74 -19.72 2.12
C ASN A 76 7.09 -19.61 1.39
N LEU A 77 7.86 -18.53 1.57
CA LEU A 77 9.15 -18.21 0.96
C LEU A 77 9.12 -18.08 -0.58
N LYS A 78 7.94 -18.14 -1.20
CA LYS A 78 7.76 -18.11 -2.65
C LYS A 78 7.26 -16.76 -3.13
N PHE A 79 7.55 -16.45 -4.39
CA PHE A 79 6.87 -15.39 -5.12
C PHE A 79 5.41 -15.78 -5.33
N ILE A 80 4.50 -14.86 -5.04
CA ILE A 80 3.04 -15.06 -5.20
C ILE A 80 2.56 -14.11 -6.27
N CYS A 81 1.91 -14.67 -7.31
CA CYS A 81 1.25 -13.92 -8.36
C CYS A 81 -0.14 -14.50 -8.56
N LYS A 82 -1.16 -13.80 -8.04
CA LYS A 82 -2.57 -14.23 -8.13
C LYS A 82 -3.52 -13.08 -7.80
N ASN A 83 -4.79 -13.24 -8.18
CA ASN A 83 -5.84 -12.36 -7.70
C ASN A 83 -6.24 -12.71 -6.25
N VAL A 84 -6.54 -11.67 -5.47
CA VAL A 84 -6.97 -11.78 -4.07
C VAL A 84 -8.17 -10.87 -3.82
N TYR A 85 -9.06 -11.28 -2.92
CA TYR A 85 -10.11 -10.41 -2.45
C TYR A 85 -9.61 -9.51 -1.31
N LEU A 86 -10.03 -8.26 -1.34
CA LEU A 86 -9.66 -7.21 -0.40
C LEU A 86 -10.91 -6.58 0.18
N LYS A 87 -10.88 -6.36 1.48
CA LYS A 87 -11.90 -5.61 2.21
C LYS A 87 -11.36 -4.26 2.62
N ILE A 88 -12.08 -3.19 2.32
CA ILE A 88 -11.83 -1.86 2.89
C ILE A 88 -12.19 -1.89 4.37
N VAL A 89 -11.24 -1.52 5.23
CA VAL A 89 -11.43 -1.45 6.69
C VAL A 89 -11.65 0.00 7.09
N ASN A 90 -10.67 0.88 6.85
CA ASN A 90 -10.84 2.31 7.04
C ASN A 90 -11.75 2.89 5.95
N LYS A 91 -12.81 3.61 6.36
CA LYS A 91 -13.81 4.21 5.44
C LYS A 91 -13.77 5.74 5.45
N THR A 92 -12.89 6.33 6.23
CA THR A 92 -12.86 7.78 6.51
C THR A 92 -11.72 8.49 5.81
N SER A 93 -10.71 7.76 5.33
CA SER A 93 -9.57 8.33 4.62
C SER A 93 -9.97 8.93 3.27
N VAL A 94 -9.16 9.85 2.77
CA VAL A 94 -9.35 10.42 1.42
C VAL A 94 -9.37 9.37 0.33
N TYR A 95 -8.71 8.22 0.55
CA TYR A 95 -8.60 7.12 -0.40
C TYR A 95 -9.81 6.19 -0.42
N SER A 96 -10.58 6.12 0.67
CA SER A 96 -11.70 5.18 0.82
C SER A 96 -13.06 5.86 0.91
N LYS A 97 -13.08 7.16 1.16
CA LYS A 97 -14.31 7.93 1.25
C LYS A 97 -15.06 7.93 -0.09
N GLY A 98 -16.30 7.42 -0.08
CA GLY A 98 -17.14 7.39 -1.27
C GLY A 98 -17.08 6.11 -2.09
N PHE A 99 -16.37 5.07 -1.63
CA PHE A 99 -16.48 3.74 -2.23
C PHE A 99 -17.86 3.14 -1.99
N ASN A 100 -18.52 2.73 -3.06
CA ASN A 100 -19.83 2.09 -3.00
C ASN A 100 -19.73 0.60 -2.64
N LYS A 101 -18.59 -0.03 -2.94
CA LYS A 101 -18.29 -1.43 -2.63
C LYS A 101 -17.19 -1.50 -1.59
N ASN A 102 -17.30 -2.47 -0.67
CA ASN A 102 -16.28 -2.69 0.38
C ASN A 102 -15.32 -3.83 0.05
N ILE A 103 -15.58 -4.60 -1.02
CA ILE A 103 -14.80 -5.79 -1.40
C ILE A 103 -14.41 -5.65 -2.87
N PHE A 104 -13.11 -5.86 -3.13
CA PHE A 104 -12.50 -5.80 -4.45
C PHE A 104 -11.67 -7.04 -4.71
N ASN A 105 -11.51 -7.41 -5.99
CA ASN A 105 -10.61 -8.46 -6.42
C ASN A 105 -9.46 -7.79 -7.19
N LEU A 106 -8.23 -7.86 -6.66
CA LEU A 106 -7.05 -7.25 -7.25
C LEU A 106 -5.88 -8.22 -7.33
N PRO A 107 -4.99 -8.11 -8.31
CA PRO A 107 -3.78 -8.91 -8.38
C PRO A 107 -2.75 -8.49 -7.34
N ILE A 108 -2.01 -9.48 -6.84
CA ILE A 108 -0.75 -9.31 -6.11
C ILE A 108 0.37 -10.01 -6.89
N ALA A 109 1.59 -9.44 -6.83
CA ALA A 109 2.79 -9.99 -7.46
C ALA A 109 4.03 -9.63 -6.65
N HIS A 110 4.40 -10.45 -5.65
CA HIS A 110 5.49 -10.15 -4.73
C HIS A 110 6.10 -11.39 -4.06
N LYS A 111 7.36 -11.30 -3.67
CA LYS A 111 8.04 -12.25 -2.77
C LYS A 111 8.09 -11.73 -1.33
N MET A 112 8.11 -10.41 -1.15
CA MET A 112 8.17 -9.72 0.14
C MET A 112 6.91 -8.88 0.35
N GLY A 113 5.83 -9.51 0.79
CA GLY A 113 4.54 -8.85 1.02
C GLY A 113 3.93 -9.16 2.39
N ASN A 114 4.63 -9.93 3.21
CA ASN A 114 4.20 -10.28 4.56
C ASN A 114 4.37 -9.07 5.48
N TYR A 115 3.29 -8.35 5.75
CA TYR A 115 3.29 -7.19 6.63
C TYR A 115 3.44 -7.62 8.09
N THR A 116 4.45 -7.09 8.76
CA THR A 116 4.76 -7.36 10.16
C THR A 116 4.94 -6.07 10.95
N ILE A 117 4.55 -6.11 12.22
CA ILE A 117 4.69 -5.00 13.16
C ILE A 117 4.69 -5.58 14.59
N SER A 118 5.28 -4.87 15.55
CA SER A 118 5.22 -5.26 16.95
C SER A 118 3.80 -5.18 17.52
N ASP A 119 3.51 -5.89 18.62
CA ASP A 119 2.19 -5.88 19.26
C ASP A 119 1.77 -4.46 19.69
N GLU A 120 2.70 -3.67 20.23
CA GLU A 120 2.47 -2.26 20.54
C GLU A 120 2.13 -1.43 19.30
N GLY A 121 2.86 -1.67 18.19
CA GLY A 121 2.60 -1.03 16.90
C GLY A 121 1.25 -1.42 16.34
N LEU A 122 0.86 -2.69 16.46
CA LEU A 122 -0.44 -3.19 16.02
C LEU A 122 -1.59 -2.55 16.79
N SER A 123 -1.47 -2.45 18.11
CA SER A 123 -2.45 -1.73 18.96
C SER A 123 -2.61 -0.29 18.48
N LYS A 124 -1.50 0.43 18.24
CA LYS A 124 -1.53 1.80 17.73
C LYS A 124 -2.18 1.90 16.34
N LEU A 125 -1.96 0.92 15.45
CA LEU A 125 -2.63 0.87 14.14
C LEU A 125 -4.15 0.76 14.29
N ILE A 126 -4.60 -0.07 15.20
CA ILE A 126 -6.03 -0.29 15.48
C ILE A 126 -6.64 0.97 16.09
N ASP A 127 -6.02 1.51 17.15
CA ASP A 127 -6.52 2.68 17.89
C ASP A 127 -6.62 3.94 17.02
N ASN A 128 -5.71 4.09 16.02
CA ASN A 128 -5.71 5.23 15.11
C ASN A 128 -6.43 4.95 13.78
N ASP A 129 -7.17 3.85 13.65
CA ASP A 129 -7.89 3.45 12.41
C ASP A 129 -6.99 3.46 11.16
N GLN A 130 -5.73 2.98 11.30
CA GLN A 130 -4.72 3.01 10.23
C GLN A 130 -4.73 1.76 9.34
N ILE A 131 -5.56 0.76 9.61
CA ILE A 131 -5.69 -0.42 8.75
C ILE A 131 -6.59 -0.03 7.57
N ALA A 132 -5.98 0.13 6.38
CA ALA A 132 -6.71 0.51 5.17
C ALA A 132 -7.46 -0.68 4.57
N LEU A 133 -6.73 -1.77 4.33
CA LEU A 133 -7.19 -2.93 3.57
C LEU A 133 -6.79 -4.22 4.27
N LYS A 134 -7.66 -5.24 4.18
CA LYS A 134 -7.36 -6.62 4.59
C LYS A 134 -7.62 -7.60 3.45
N TYR A 135 -6.81 -8.67 3.37
CA TYR A 135 -7.13 -9.85 2.59
C TYR A 135 -8.37 -10.54 3.16
N CYS A 136 -9.28 -10.96 2.30
CA CYS A 136 -10.54 -11.58 2.71
C CYS A 136 -11.01 -12.62 1.69
N SER A 137 -12.06 -13.36 2.03
CA SER A 137 -12.82 -14.20 1.10
C SER A 137 -13.66 -13.33 0.14
N LYS A 138 -14.24 -13.95 -0.88
CA LYS A 138 -15.21 -13.29 -1.79
C LYS A 138 -16.39 -12.66 -1.04
N ASN A 139 -16.74 -13.21 0.12
CA ASN A 139 -17.85 -12.72 0.95
C ASN A 139 -17.40 -11.71 2.03
N GLY A 140 -16.11 -11.31 2.04
CA GLY A 140 -15.56 -10.30 2.97
C GLY A 140 -15.19 -10.86 4.36
N GLU A 141 -15.17 -12.18 4.56
CA GLU A 141 -14.66 -12.80 5.78
C GLU A 141 -13.13 -12.76 5.80
N THR A 142 -12.54 -12.43 6.93
CA THR A 142 -11.08 -12.32 7.10
C THR A 142 -10.51 -13.52 7.86
N LYS A 143 -10.60 -14.70 7.27
CA LYS A 143 -10.06 -15.94 7.85
C LYS A 143 -8.58 -16.11 7.52
N LEU A 144 -7.86 -16.93 8.29
CA LEU A 144 -6.44 -17.21 8.05
C LEU A 144 -6.18 -17.84 6.67
N ILE A 145 -7.11 -18.64 6.16
CA ILE A 145 -7.03 -19.25 4.83
C ILE A 145 -7.03 -18.23 3.68
N ASP A 146 -7.61 -17.04 3.91
CA ASP A 146 -7.66 -15.95 2.93
C ASP A 146 -6.37 -15.12 2.90
N ASN A 147 -5.43 -15.39 3.83
CA ASN A 147 -4.15 -14.70 3.95
C ASN A 147 -3.12 -15.32 2.99
N PRO A 148 -2.74 -14.63 1.91
CA PRO A 148 -1.86 -15.23 0.91
C PRO A 148 -0.39 -15.30 1.33
N ASN A 149 0.05 -14.43 2.24
CA ASN A 149 1.47 -14.15 2.44
C ASN A 149 1.93 -14.18 3.91
N GLY A 150 1.01 -14.33 4.87
CA GLY A 150 1.32 -14.39 6.29
C GLY A 150 1.23 -13.04 7.03
N SER A 151 0.75 -11.98 6.39
CA SER A 151 0.57 -10.66 7.01
C SER A 151 -0.23 -10.72 8.30
N VAL A 152 0.20 -9.99 9.33
CA VAL A 152 -0.53 -9.90 10.60
C VAL A 152 -1.96 -9.42 10.37
N LEU A 153 -2.93 -10.06 11.02
CA LEU A 153 -4.38 -9.76 10.90
C LEU A 153 -4.90 -9.63 9.44
N ASN A 154 -4.28 -10.35 8.49
CA ASN A 154 -4.58 -10.26 7.05
C ASN A 154 -4.39 -8.84 6.46
N ILE A 155 -3.56 -7.99 7.06
CA ILE A 155 -3.34 -6.62 6.59
C ILE A 155 -2.74 -6.66 5.19
N ALA A 156 -3.41 -5.99 4.24
CA ALA A 156 -2.99 -5.83 2.85
C ALA A 156 -2.55 -4.39 2.53
N GLY A 157 -2.91 -3.44 3.38
CA GLY A 157 -2.53 -2.03 3.25
C GLY A 157 -2.79 -1.26 4.54
N VAL A 158 -1.97 -0.23 4.77
CA VAL A 158 -2.02 0.64 5.95
C VAL A 158 -1.97 2.12 5.58
N LEU A 159 -2.44 2.95 6.50
CA LEU A 159 -2.41 4.41 6.41
C LEU A 159 -1.36 4.99 7.38
N SER A 160 -0.85 6.16 7.04
CA SER A 160 -0.16 7.00 8.03
C SER A 160 -1.14 7.52 9.10
N LYS A 161 -0.61 8.00 10.23
CA LYS A 161 -1.45 8.52 11.33
C LYS A 161 -2.40 9.64 10.93
N ASN A 162 -2.04 10.47 9.95
CA ASN A 162 -2.89 11.55 9.42
C ASN A 162 -3.76 11.10 8.22
N HIS A 163 -3.76 9.81 7.88
CA HIS A 163 -4.47 9.18 6.77
C HIS A 163 -4.18 9.77 5.38
N ARG A 164 -3.04 10.48 5.24
CA ARG A 164 -2.62 11.09 3.97
C ARG A 164 -1.67 10.22 3.15
N ILE A 165 -1.13 9.14 3.74
CA ILE A 165 -0.24 8.21 3.03
C ILE A 165 -0.87 6.83 3.10
N LEU A 166 -1.06 6.21 1.94
CA LEU A 166 -1.56 4.84 1.79
C LEU A 166 -0.44 3.95 1.23
N GLY A 167 -0.17 2.84 1.89
CA GLY A 167 0.64 1.74 1.36
C GLY A 167 -0.20 0.50 1.16
N MET A 168 -0.09 -0.15 0.01
CA MET A 168 -0.83 -1.37 -0.28
C MET A 168 -0.01 -2.34 -1.15
N MET A 169 -0.13 -3.65 -0.88
CA MET A 169 0.54 -4.69 -1.68
C MET A 169 -0.17 -5.01 -3.00
N PRO A 170 -1.50 -5.00 -3.06
CA PRO A 170 -2.24 -5.22 -4.31
C PRO A 170 -2.02 -4.12 -5.33
N HIS A 171 -2.18 -4.49 -6.62
CA HIS A 171 -1.94 -3.65 -7.78
C HIS A 171 -3.26 -3.21 -8.44
N PRO A 172 -3.85 -2.07 -8.06
CA PRO A 172 -5.06 -1.57 -8.69
C PRO A 172 -4.85 -1.22 -10.17
N GLU A 173 -3.62 -0.83 -10.56
CA GLU A 173 -3.25 -0.49 -11.93
C GLU A 173 -3.19 -1.70 -12.87
N ARG A 174 -3.12 -2.93 -12.33
CA ARG A 174 -3.06 -4.18 -13.11
C ARG A 174 -4.40 -4.88 -13.23
N PHE A 175 -5.48 -4.28 -12.78
CA PHE A 175 -6.79 -4.88 -12.89
C PHE A 175 -7.20 -5.03 -14.36
N SER A 176 -7.37 -6.27 -14.84
CA SER A 176 -7.57 -6.59 -16.25
C SER A 176 -9.04 -6.69 -16.68
N ASP A 177 -9.97 -6.62 -15.75
CA ASP A 177 -11.41 -6.67 -16.06
C ASP A 177 -11.85 -5.32 -16.63
N ILE A 178 -12.10 -5.31 -17.95
CA ILE A 178 -12.42 -4.11 -18.74
C ILE A 178 -13.70 -3.41 -18.22
N SER A 179 -14.61 -4.16 -17.61
CA SER A 179 -15.89 -3.63 -17.10
C SER A 179 -15.78 -2.81 -15.81
N ASN A 180 -14.65 -2.90 -15.07
CA ASN A 180 -14.47 -2.25 -13.76
C ASN A 180 -13.10 -1.55 -13.61
N LYS A 181 -12.31 -1.42 -14.67
CA LYS A 181 -10.94 -0.86 -14.64
C LYS A 181 -10.89 0.55 -14.06
N ASP A 182 -11.82 1.37 -14.48
CA ASP A 182 -11.81 2.80 -14.16
C ASP A 182 -12.33 3.04 -12.73
N GLU A 183 -13.15 2.14 -12.19
CA GLU A 183 -13.84 2.36 -10.93
C GLU A 183 -12.89 2.41 -9.71
N ILE A 184 -11.88 1.51 -9.62
CA ILE A 184 -11.02 1.45 -8.43
C ILE A 184 -9.96 2.55 -8.44
N MET A 185 -9.27 2.76 -9.56
CA MET A 185 -8.29 3.85 -9.67
C MET A 185 -8.98 5.21 -9.61
N ASP A 186 -10.10 5.40 -10.31
CA ASP A 186 -10.87 6.63 -10.24
C ASP A 186 -11.39 6.93 -8.84
N GLN A 187 -11.82 5.90 -8.11
CA GLN A 187 -12.24 6.07 -6.73
C GLN A 187 -11.08 6.41 -5.79
N LEU A 188 -9.91 5.77 -5.95
CA LEU A 188 -8.69 6.11 -5.21
C LEU A 188 -8.21 7.53 -5.49
N LEU A 189 -8.51 8.08 -6.67
CA LEU A 189 -8.05 9.40 -7.13
C LEU A 189 -9.11 10.49 -7.05
N ARG A 190 -10.35 10.18 -6.65
CA ARG A 190 -11.49 11.14 -6.61
C ARG A 190 -11.26 12.38 -5.77
N PHE A 191 -10.33 12.36 -4.82
CA PHE A 191 -10.03 13.55 -4.02
C PHE A 191 -9.11 14.55 -4.73
N ILE A 192 -8.57 14.18 -5.90
CA ILE A 192 -7.82 15.07 -6.78
C ILE A 192 -8.84 15.72 -7.71
N LYS A 193 -9.17 16.97 -7.48
CA LYS A 193 -10.02 17.77 -8.37
C LYS A 193 -9.25 18.96 -8.88
#